data_fa615b5d97b8ba681ad1e6ae8e1ffafb
#
_entry.id   fa615b5d97b8ba681ad1e6ae8e1ffafb
#
_cell.length_a   1.000
_cell.length_b   1.000
_cell.length_c   1.000
_cell.angle_alpha   90.00
_cell.angle_beta   90.00
_cell.angle_gamma   90.00
#
_symmetry.space_group_name_H-M   'P 1'
#
loop_
_entity.id
_entity.type
_entity.pdbx_description
1 polymer ?
#
loop_
_entity_poly.entity_id
_entity_poly.type
_entity_poly.pdbx_seq_one_letter_code
_entity_poly.pdbx_strand_id
1 'polypeptide(L)'
;KFMENLIIPNIQDEYERKRCLDELPQAAAGKTIMTTEPKFVPATATKIQIEDFSANIRMIDCVGYVIPAAKGYEDDNGPRLVMTPWYQEPIPFVEAAEIGTEKVIKDHSTIGIVVTTDGSIGEIPRSEYLEAEKTVIEELTSIGKPYIVLLNSTHPMLPDTERLAAKMKEEYKVPVLPINIESMQEKDMYGILKEALYEFPIEQIKVNMPEWIAVLNPDN
;
A
#
# COMPACT_ATOMS: atom_id res chain seq x y z
N LYS A 1 -5.93 5.85 7.73
CA LYS A 1 -7.27 5.72 7.13
C LYS A 1 -7.69 4.25 6.97
N PHE A 2 -6.99 3.41 6.17
CA PHE A 2 -7.34 1.99 6.03
C PHE A 2 -7.40 1.27 7.38
N MET A 3 -6.38 1.44 8.21
CA MET A 3 -6.34 0.84 9.54
C MET A 3 -7.49 1.32 10.41
N GLU A 4 -7.70 2.62 10.52
CA GLU A 4 -8.71 3.24 11.38
C GLU A 4 -10.15 2.94 10.96
N ASN A 5 -10.43 3.04 9.66
CA ASN A 5 -11.81 3.05 9.17
C ASN A 5 -12.26 1.69 8.61
N LEU A 6 -11.32 0.79 8.27
CA LEU A 6 -11.64 -0.49 7.70
C LEU A 6 -11.16 -1.66 8.55
N ILE A 7 -9.89 -1.68 8.96
CA ILE A 7 -9.32 -2.85 9.65
C ILE A 7 -9.80 -2.92 11.10
N ILE A 8 -9.57 -1.87 11.87
CA ILE A 8 -9.84 -1.82 13.31
C ILE A 8 -11.32 -2.08 13.65
N PRO A 9 -12.30 -1.51 12.92
CA PRO A 9 -13.73 -1.80 13.19
C PRO A 9 -14.11 -3.27 13.01
N ASN A 10 -13.38 -4.01 12.17
CA ASN A 10 -13.63 -5.43 11.91
C ASN A 10 -12.91 -6.38 12.87
N ILE A 11 -12.09 -5.88 13.80
CA ILE A 11 -11.43 -6.70 14.83
C ILE A 11 -12.49 -7.10 15.88
N GLN A 12 -12.71 -8.39 16.04
CA GLN A 12 -13.73 -8.94 16.96
C GLN A 12 -13.31 -8.79 18.43
N ASP A 13 -12.03 -8.99 18.72
CA ASP A 13 -11.48 -8.88 20.08
C ASP A 13 -11.31 -7.41 20.48
N GLU A 14 -11.98 -7.01 21.56
CA GLU A 14 -11.98 -5.62 22.04
C GLU A 14 -10.59 -5.18 22.56
N TYR A 15 -9.84 -6.10 23.16
CA TYR A 15 -8.50 -5.82 23.65
C TYR A 15 -7.52 -5.62 22.49
N GLU A 16 -7.56 -6.49 21.50
CA GLU A 16 -6.75 -6.36 20.29
C GLU A 16 -7.11 -5.07 19.54
N ARG A 17 -8.38 -4.74 19.41
CA ARG A 17 -8.83 -3.49 18.78
C ARG A 17 -8.28 -2.26 19.49
N LYS A 18 -8.32 -2.22 20.81
CA LYS A 18 -7.76 -1.11 21.59
C LYS A 18 -6.25 -1.01 21.44
N ARG A 19 -5.54 -2.13 21.48
CA ARG A 19 -4.10 -2.19 21.24
C ARG A 19 -3.74 -1.66 19.85
N CYS A 20 -4.48 -2.07 18.80
CA CYS A 20 -4.25 -1.57 17.44
C CYS A 20 -4.47 -0.05 17.33
N LEU A 21 -5.43 0.52 18.05
CA LEU A 21 -5.63 1.98 18.10
C LEU A 21 -4.43 2.70 18.74
N ASP A 22 -3.88 2.13 19.81
CA ASP A 22 -2.71 2.70 20.52
C ASP A 22 -1.42 2.58 19.66
N GLU A 23 -1.34 1.56 18.81
CA GLU A 23 -0.20 1.29 17.92
C GLU A 23 -0.25 2.07 16.59
N LEU A 24 -1.38 2.74 16.30
CA LEU A 24 -1.48 3.54 15.08
C LEU A 24 -0.38 4.60 15.03
N PRO A 25 0.23 4.82 13.86
CA PRO A 25 1.16 5.91 13.67
C PRO A 25 0.49 7.24 14.02
N GLN A 26 0.95 7.89 15.07
CA GLN A 26 0.52 9.25 15.36
C GLN A 26 1.09 10.14 14.26
N ALA A 27 0.22 10.86 13.54
CA ALA A 27 0.65 11.87 12.59
C ALA A 27 1.43 12.92 13.39
N ALA A 28 2.74 12.82 13.37
CA ALA A 28 3.59 13.94 13.72
C ALA A 28 3.19 15.09 12.80
N ALA A 29 2.84 16.24 13.35
CA ALA A 29 2.31 17.40 12.63
C ALA A 29 3.19 17.78 11.42
N GLY A 30 3.08 17.03 10.36
CA GLY A 30 3.48 17.25 8.97
C GLY A 30 4.96 17.38 8.65
N LYS A 31 5.93 17.11 9.53
CA LYS A 31 7.30 17.55 9.22
C LYS A 31 8.46 16.59 9.49
N THR A 32 8.29 15.50 10.23
CA THR A 32 9.44 14.66 10.58
C THR A 32 9.05 13.17 10.53
N ILE A 33 9.73 12.41 9.69
CA ILE A 33 9.61 10.96 9.70
C ILE A 33 10.22 10.44 11.00
N MET A 34 9.42 9.77 11.83
CA MET A 34 9.80 9.41 13.21
C MET A 34 10.27 7.97 13.36
N THR A 35 9.88 7.06 12.47
CA THR A 35 10.13 5.62 12.63
C THR A 35 10.72 5.00 11.37
N THR A 36 11.60 4.04 11.55
CA THR A 36 12.21 3.24 10.48
C THR A 36 11.68 1.81 10.44
N GLU A 37 10.97 1.38 11.50
CA GLU A 37 10.51 0.00 11.62
C GLU A 37 9.14 -0.17 10.94
N PRO A 38 8.97 -1.22 10.11
CA PRO A 38 7.67 -1.59 9.57
C PRO A 38 6.69 -1.92 10.69
N LYS A 39 5.46 -1.42 10.60
CA LYS A 39 4.39 -1.72 11.54
C LYS A 39 3.35 -2.65 10.93
N PHE A 40 3.09 -3.74 11.65
CA PHE A 40 2.09 -4.74 11.30
C PHE A 40 0.81 -4.49 12.11
N VAL A 41 -0.28 -4.14 11.45
CA VAL A 41 -1.56 -3.86 12.13
C VAL A 41 -2.70 -4.59 11.39
N PRO A 42 -3.48 -5.41 12.08
CA PRO A 42 -3.23 -5.96 13.41
C PRO A 42 -2.11 -7.00 13.43
N ALA A 43 -1.71 -7.50 14.59
CA ALA A 43 -0.69 -8.55 14.71
C ALA A 43 -1.11 -9.83 13.98
N THR A 44 -2.40 -10.18 14.04
CA THR A 44 -3.04 -11.26 13.30
C THR A 44 -4.01 -10.71 12.26
N ALA A 45 -4.10 -11.36 11.09
CA ALA A 45 -4.98 -10.89 10.02
C ALA A 45 -6.45 -10.88 10.45
N THR A 46 -7.16 -9.81 10.14
CA THR A 46 -8.59 -9.63 10.42
C THR A 46 -9.41 -10.01 9.19
N LYS A 47 -10.50 -10.74 9.40
CA LYS A 47 -11.45 -11.10 8.34
C LYS A 47 -12.31 -9.89 7.99
N ILE A 48 -12.25 -9.50 6.72
CA ILE A 48 -13.06 -8.42 6.16
C ILE A 48 -13.97 -8.99 5.09
N GLN A 49 -15.25 -8.63 5.15
CA GLN A 49 -16.22 -8.94 4.12
C GLN A 49 -16.15 -7.87 3.02
N ILE A 50 -15.94 -8.30 1.78
CA ILE A 50 -15.87 -7.42 0.60
C ILE A 50 -16.90 -7.93 -0.40
N GLU A 51 -18.05 -7.25 -0.48
CA GLU A 51 -19.18 -7.70 -1.32
C GLU A 51 -19.48 -9.21 -1.14
N ASP A 52 -19.28 -10.02 -2.17
CA ASP A 52 -19.60 -11.44 -2.20
C ASP A 52 -18.50 -12.35 -1.65
N PHE A 53 -17.33 -11.82 -1.28
CA PHE A 53 -16.23 -12.61 -0.74
C PHE A 53 -15.66 -12.03 0.54
N SER A 54 -14.88 -12.82 1.25
CA SER A 54 -14.15 -12.37 2.45
C SER A 54 -12.66 -12.65 2.30
N ALA A 55 -11.86 -11.72 2.81
CA ALA A 55 -10.41 -11.85 2.86
C ALA A 55 -9.88 -11.64 4.28
N ASN A 56 -8.82 -12.34 4.62
CA ASN A 56 -8.07 -12.10 5.85
C ASN A 56 -6.98 -11.07 5.53
N ILE A 57 -7.09 -9.88 6.10
CA ILE A 57 -6.24 -8.74 5.79
C ILE A 57 -5.41 -8.34 7.00
N ARG A 58 -4.13 -8.10 6.78
CA ARG A 58 -3.20 -7.45 7.70
C ARG A 58 -2.45 -6.38 6.91
N MET A 59 -2.47 -5.17 7.43
CA MET A 59 -1.74 -4.06 6.82
C MET A 59 -0.32 -4.01 7.35
N ILE A 60 0.61 -3.65 6.46
CA ILE A 60 1.99 -3.38 6.81
C ILE A 60 2.29 -1.96 6.35
N ASP A 61 2.69 -1.11 7.28
CA ASP A 61 3.12 0.25 7.00
C ASP A 61 4.64 0.32 7.08
N CYS A 62 5.28 0.90 6.07
CA CYS A 62 6.71 1.13 6.00
C CYS A 62 7.00 2.57 5.57
N VAL A 63 8.22 3.01 5.79
CA VAL A 63 8.61 4.40 5.47
C VAL A 63 8.54 4.70 3.98
N GLY A 64 8.84 3.72 3.14
CA GLY A 64 9.01 3.92 1.71
C GLY A 64 10.40 4.45 1.36
N TYR A 65 10.58 4.82 0.10
CA TYR A 65 11.80 5.46 -0.38
C TYR A 65 11.77 6.95 -0.08
N VAL A 66 12.88 7.47 0.40
CA VAL A 66 13.00 8.89 0.79
C VAL A 66 13.08 9.75 -0.46
N ILE A 67 12.33 10.84 -0.49
CA ILE A 67 12.39 11.83 -1.57
C ILE A 67 13.32 12.98 -1.16
N PRO A 68 14.11 13.57 -2.08
CA PRO A 68 15.12 14.60 -1.75
C PRO A 68 14.55 15.82 -1.04
N ALA A 69 13.32 16.21 -1.38
CA ALA A 69 12.64 17.35 -0.75
C ALA A 69 12.01 17.05 0.63
N ALA A 70 12.04 15.80 1.10
CA ALA A 70 11.53 15.45 2.43
C ALA A 70 12.42 16.04 3.53
N LYS A 71 11.87 16.19 4.73
CA LYS A 71 12.60 16.69 5.90
C LYS A 71 12.67 15.59 6.95
N GLY A 72 13.74 15.66 7.79
CA GLY A 72 13.88 14.77 8.96
C GLY A 72 14.76 13.55 8.75
N TYR A 73 15.38 13.39 7.59
CA TYR A 73 16.43 12.39 7.35
C TYR A 73 17.85 12.93 7.61
N GLU A 74 17.97 14.22 7.83
CA GLU A 74 19.20 14.92 8.25
C GLU A 74 18.95 15.71 9.54
N ASP A 75 19.98 15.93 10.33
CA ASP A 75 20.03 16.81 11.49
C ASP A 75 21.16 17.85 11.35
N ASP A 76 21.34 18.68 12.37
CA ASP A 76 22.36 19.75 12.35
C ASP A 76 23.81 19.21 12.21
N ASN A 77 24.03 17.92 12.44
CA ASN A 77 25.34 17.25 12.38
C ASN A 77 25.54 16.41 11.11
N GLY A 78 24.55 16.38 10.21
CA GLY A 78 24.58 15.57 8.97
C GLY A 78 23.49 14.51 8.90
N PRO A 79 23.72 13.38 8.18
CA PRO A 79 22.72 12.32 8.07
C PRO A 79 22.28 11.79 9.43
N ARG A 80 20.98 11.78 9.68
CA ARG A 80 20.39 11.22 10.90
C ARG A 80 20.69 9.73 10.98
N LEU A 81 21.34 9.30 12.06
CA LEU A 81 21.64 7.91 12.34
C LEU A 81 20.55 7.25 13.16
N VAL A 82 20.20 6.00 12.83
CA VAL A 82 19.16 5.22 13.49
C VAL A 82 19.62 3.79 13.74
N MET A 83 19.18 3.23 14.86
CA MET A 83 19.32 1.79 15.12
C MET A 83 18.27 1.01 14.37
N THR A 84 18.64 -0.16 13.85
CA THR A 84 17.72 -1.08 13.19
C THR A 84 17.93 -2.50 13.73
N PRO A 85 16.94 -3.39 13.62
CA PRO A 85 17.09 -4.78 14.05
C PRO A 85 18.13 -5.58 13.24
N TRP A 86 18.55 -5.05 12.09
CA TRP A 86 19.42 -5.76 11.14
C TRP A 86 20.90 -5.45 11.29
N TYR A 87 21.25 -4.36 11.98
CA TYR A 87 22.63 -3.92 12.16
C TYR A 87 22.95 -3.68 13.64
N GLN A 88 24.18 -3.97 14.02
CA GLN A 88 24.64 -3.75 15.39
C GLN A 88 25.04 -2.29 15.67
N GLU A 89 25.35 -1.54 14.60
CA GLU A 89 25.72 -0.13 14.65
C GLU A 89 24.62 0.74 14.01
N PRO A 90 24.49 2.00 14.44
CA PRO A 90 23.58 2.94 13.80
C PRO A 90 23.96 3.17 12.34
N ILE A 91 22.96 3.17 11.46
CA ILE A 91 23.10 3.45 10.02
C ILE A 91 22.33 4.71 9.64
N PRO A 92 22.64 5.35 8.48
CA PRO A 92 21.87 6.49 8.00
C PRO A 92 20.38 6.15 7.87
N PHE A 93 19.52 7.11 8.24
CA PHE A 93 18.05 6.94 8.17
C PHE A 93 17.58 6.53 6.78
N VAL A 94 18.12 7.14 5.72
CA VAL A 94 17.77 6.82 4.32
C VAL A 94 18.01 5.34 4.03
N GLU A 95 19.20 4.85 4.36
CA GLU A 95 19.57 3.44 4.18
C GLU A 95 18.67 2.50 5.00
N ALA A 96 18.34 2.87 6.23
CA ALA A 96 17.42 2.10 7.09
C ALA A 96 16.00 2.04 6.50
N ALA A 97 15.52 3.14 5.93
CA ALA A 97 14.21 3.22 5.30
C ALA A 97 14.13 2.35 4.03
N GLU A 98 15.18 2.38 3.20
CA GLU A 98 15.29 1.55 2.00
C GLU A 98 15.31 0.07 2.33
N ILE A 99 16.19 -0.36 3.24
CA ILE A 99 16.28 -1.77 3.70
C ILE A 99 14.97 -2.23 4.31
N GLY A 100 14.34 -1.41 5.15
CA GLY A 100 13.06 -1.74 5.77
C GLY A 100 11.95 -1.90 4.74
N THR A 101 11.89 -1.03 3.74
CA THR A 101 10.92 -1.08 2.65
C THR A 101 11.14 -2.31 1.77
N GLU A 102 12.39 -2.57 1.37
CA GLU A 102 12.76 -3.75 0.59
C GLU A 102 12.35 -5.06 1.29
N LYS A 103 12.62 -5.17 2.60
CA LYS A 103 12.20 -6.34 3.40
C LYS A 103 10.69 -6.49 3.48
N VAL A 104 9.95 -5.40 3.65
CA VAL A 104 8.48 -5.45 3.62
C VAL A 104 8.00 -5.94 2.26
N ILE A 105 8.52 -5.38 1.18
CA ILE A 105 8.17 -5.77 -0.18
C ILE A 105 8.49 -7.25 -0.42
N LYS A 106 9.71 -7.70 -0.13
CA LYS A 106 10.16 -9.06 -0.45
C LYS A 106 9.58 -10.13 0.46
N ASP A 107 9.65 -9.92 1.77
CA ASP A 107 9.47 -10.98 2.76
C ASP A 107 8.06 -11.00 3.37
N HIS A 108 7.38 -9.86 3.43
CA HIS A 108 6.18 -9.73 4.26
C HIS A 108 4.92 -9.38 3.50
N SER A 109 4.99 -8.67 2.38
CA SER A 109 3.81 -8.28 1.61
C SER A 109 3.35 -9.39 0.68
N THR A 110 2.02 -9.55 0.53
CA THR A 110 1.41 -10.39 -0.49
C THR A 110 1.00 -9.55 -1.69
N ILE A 111 0.60 -8.30 -1.44
CA ILE A 111 0.20 -7.32 -2.44
C ILE A 111 0.71 -5.95 -2.02
N GLY A 112 1.09 -5.12 -2.99
CA GLY A 112 1.53 -3.74 -2.79
C GLY A 112 0.41 -2.73 -3.04
N ILE A 113 0.34 -1.70 -2.20
CA ILE A 113 -0.41 -0.47 -2.49
C ILE A 113 0.60 0.67 -2.50
N VAL A 114 1.00 1.08 -3.70
CA VAL A 114 1.93 2.20 -3.89
C VAL A 114 1.15 3.50 -3.80
N VAL A 115 1.57 4.41 -2.93
CA VAL A 115 0.93 5.72 -2.78
C VAL A 115 1.86 6.80 -3.32
N THR A 116 1.39 7.54 -4.31
CA THR A 116 2.07 8.70 -4.87
C THR A 116 1.12 9.90 -4.97
N THR A 117 1.54 11.01 -5.51
CA THR A 117 0.73 12.23 -5.62
C THR A 117 0.85 12.89 -6.98
N ASP A 118 -0.16 13.65 -7.37
CA ASP A 118 -0.12 14.56 -8.53
C ASP A 118 0.62 15.89 -8.24
N GLY A 119 1.12 16.06 -7.00
CA GLY A 119 1.78 17.30 -6.54
C GLY A 119 0.83 18.30 -5.91
N SER A 120 -0.47 18.01 -5.83
CA SER A 120 -1.46 18.90 -5.18
C SER A 120 -1.52 18.74 -3.66
N ILE A 121 -0.83 17.73 -3.12
CA ILE A 121 -0.79 17.43 -1.69
C ILE A 121 0.50 17.98 -1.08
N GLY A 122 0.34 18.90 -0.13
CA GLY A 122 1.48 19.52 0.55
C GLY A 122 2.25 20.52 -0.33
N GLU A 123 3.53 20.76 0.00
CA GLU A 123 4.37 21.77 -0.63
C GLU A 123 5.42 21.15 -1.59
N ILE A 124 5.50 19.83 -1.67
CA ILE A 124 6.51 19.12 -2.47
C ILE A 124 5.94 18.87 -3.85
N PRO A 125 6.60 19.34 -4.93
CA PRO A 125 6.11 19.15 -6.29
C PRO A 125 6.22 17.69 -6.73
N ARG A 126 5.36 17.25 -7.66
CA ARG A 126 5.36 15.89 -8.17
C ARG A 126 6.72 15.40 -8.68
N SER A 127 7.52 16.29 -9.27
CA SER A 127 8.85 15.94 -9.79
C SER A 127 9.75 15.26 -8.77
N GLU A 128 9.63 15.63 -7.50
CA GLU A 128 10.44 15.09 -6.41
C GLU A 128 10.09 13.62 -6.06
N TYR A 129 8.87 13.18 -6.40
CA TYR A 129 8.40 11.83 -6.12
C TYR A 129 8.77 10.82 -7.21
N LEU A 130 9.12 11.27 -8.43
CA LEU A 130 9.23 10.39 -9.59
C LEU A 130 10.29 9.31 -9.44
N GLU A 131 11.43 9.63 -8.85
CA GLU A 131 12.53 8.67 -8.67
C GLU A 131 12.14 7.57 -7.66
N ALA A 132 11.63 7.97 -6.49
CA ALA A 132 11.16 7.03 -5.47
C ALA A 132 9.98 6.18 -5.97
N GLU A 133 9.04 6.78 -6.71
CA GLU A 133 7.92 6.09 -7.35
C GLU A 133 8.42 5.02 -8.33
N LYS A 134 9.35 5.38 -9.20
CA LYS A 134 9.93 4.45 -10.17
C LYS A 134 10.67 3.30 -9.49
N THR A 135 11.46 3.58 -8.46
CA THR A 135 12.21 2.57 -7.71
C THR A 135 11.28 1.51 -7.10
N VAL A 136 10.21 1.93 -6.40
CA VAL A 136 9.27 0.97 -5.77
C VAL A 136 8.50 0.15 -6.82
N ILE A 137 8.14 0.77 -7.94
CA ILE A 137 7.43 0.09 -9.04
C ILE A 137 8.33 -0.95 -9.72
N GLU A 138 9.58 -0.59 -10.02
CA GLU A 138 10.56 -1.51 -10.59
C GLU A 138 10.84 -2.68 -9.66
N GLU A 139 10.92 -2.45 -8.35
CA GLU A 139 11.14 -3.50 -7.38
C GLU A 139 9.95 -4.47 -7.31
N LEU A 140 8.72 -3.96 -7.14
CA LEU A 140 7.51 -4.79 -7.12
C LEU A 140 7.36 -5.61 -8.40
N THR A 141 7.63 -4.99 -9.55
CA THR A 141 7.58 -5.65 -10.85
C THR A 141 8.65 -6.73 -10.99
N SER A 142 9.88 -6.46 -10.55
CA SER A 142 11.01 -7.40 -10.65
C SER A 142 10.80 -8.69 -9.89
N ILE A 143 10.10 -8.61 -8.75
CA ILE A 143 9.78 -9.78 -7.90
C ILE A 143 8.43 -10.42 -8.25
N GLY A 144 7.70 -9.88 -9.24
CA GLY A 144 6.40 -10.40 -9.69
C GLY A 144 5.30 -10.28 -8.64
N LYS A 145 5.38 -9.33 -7.70
CA LYS A 145 4.30 -9.11 -6.73
C LYS A 145 3.18 -8.27 -7.34
N PRO A 146 1.92 -8.66 -7.15
CA PRO A 146 0.79 -7.84 -7.57
C PRO A 146 0.76 -6.53 -6.78
N TYR A 147 0.44 -5.43 -7.47
CA TYR A 147 0.31 -4.12 -6.82
C TYR A 147 -0.63 -3.20 -7.61
N ILE A 148 -1.11 -2.19 -6.92
CA ILE A 148 -1.85 -1.07 -7.51
C ILE A 148 -1.22 0.25 -7.08
N VAL A 149 -1.51 1.30 -7.81
CA VAL A 149 -1.03 2.65 -7.50
C VAL A 149 -2.20 3.55 -7.12
N LEU A 150 -2.11 4.23 -5.98
CA LEU A 150 -3.02 5.29 -5.58
C LEU A 150 -2.37 6.64 -5.89
N LEU A 151 -2.97 7.38 -6.81
CA LEU A 151 -2.57 8.74 -7.13
C LEU A 151 -3.34 9.71 -6.22
N ASN A 152 -2.71 10.11 -5.11
CA ASN A 152 -3.33 11.02 -4.15
C ASN A 152 -3.39 12.44 -4.70
N SER A 153 -4.58 12.99 -4.76
CA SER A 153 -4.87 14.32 -5.29
C SER A 153 -5.92 15.04 -4.45
N THR A 154 -5.80 16.34 -4.31
CA THR A 154 -6.87 17.17 -3.72
C THR A 154 -8.12 17.19 -4.61
N HIS A 155 -7.95 16.97 -5.92
CA HIS A 155 -9.03 17.00 -6.91
C HIS A 155 -8.92 15.80 -7.88
N PRO A 156 -9.21 14.57 -7.44
CA PRO A 156 -8.98 13.36 -8.22
C PRO A 156 -9.80 13.27 -9.52
N MET A 157 -10.92 14.00 -9.60
CA MET A 157 -11.82 14.02 -10.77
C MET A 157 -11.48 15.12 -11.80
N LEU A 158 -10.41 15.88 -11.60
CA LEU A 158 -9.99 16.85 -12.60
C LEU A 158 -9.42 16.15 -13.85
N PRO A 159 -9.70 16.67 -15.06
CA PRO A 159 -9.22 16.06 -16.31
C PRO A 159 -7.69 15.89 -16.37
N ASP A 160 -6.93 16.77 -15.71
CA ASP A 160 -5.47 16.69 -15.66
C ASP A 160 -5.00 15.51 -14.79
N THR A 161 -5.64 15.32 -13.65
CA THR A 161 -5.35 14.19 -12.74
C THR A 161 -5.77 12.86 -13.39
N GLU A 162 -6.93 12.81 -14.05
CA GLU A 162 -7.37 11.62 -14.78
C GLU A 162 -6.44 11.27 -15.95
N ARG A 163 -5.97 12.29 -16.72
CA ARG A 163 -4.97 12.08 -17.78
C ARG A 163 -3.63 11.57 -17.23
N LEU A 164 -3.19 12.09 -16.11
CA LEU A 164 -1.98 11.62 -15.45
C LEU A 164 -2.13 10.16 -15.00
N ALA A 165 -3.24 9.81 -14.35
CA ALA A 165 -3.53 8.45 -13.94
C ALA A 165 -3.59 7.48 -15.14
N ALA A 166 -4.23 7.89 -16.23
CA ALA A 166 -4.29 7.09 -17.46
C ALA A 166 -2.90 6.86 -18.07
N LYS A 167 -2.05 7.90 -18.11
CA LYS A 167 -0.67 7.79 -18.57
C LYS A 167 0.16 6.83 -17.70
N MET A 168 0.06 6.96 -16.38
CA MET A 168 0.74 6.08 -15.43
C MET A 168 0.27 4.62 -15.57
N LYS A 169 -1.05 4.40 -15.74
CA LYS A 169 -1.62 3.07 -15.98
C LYS A 169 -1.07 2.43 -17.26
N GLU A 170 -0.92 3.21 -18.32
CA GLU A 170 -0.33 2.75 -19.58
C GLU A 170 1.17 2.42 -19.42
N GLU A 171 1.91 3.22 -18.65
CA GLU A 171 3.35 3.06 -18.42
C GLU A 171 3.64 1.85 -17.51
N TYR A 172 2.94 1.74 -16.38
CA TYR A 172 3.21 0.73 -15.34
C TYR A 172 2.47 -0.59 -15.55
N LYS A 173 1.44 -0.60 -16.42
CA LYS A 173 0.60 -1.78 -16.73
C LYS A 173 -0.15 -2.34 -15.52
N VAL A 174 -0.46 -1.51 -14.55
CA VAL A 174 -1.24 -1.85 -13.35
C VAL A 174 -2.34 -0.80 -13.11
N PRO A 175 -3.36 -1.09 -12.30
CA PRO A 175 -4.36 -0.10 -11.94
C PRO A 175 -3.73 1.12 -11.27
N VAL A 176 -4.11 2.31 -11.72
CA VAL A 176 -3.77 3.59 -11.10
C VAL A 176 -5.08 4.30 -10.77
N LEU A 177 -5.33 4.48 -9.47
CA LEU A 177 -6.59 5.02 -8.97
C LEU A 177 -6.35 6.45 -8.45
N PRO A 178 -6.87 7.49 -9.13
CA PRO A 178 -6.85 8.83 -8.58
C PRO A 178 -7.84 8.93 -7.43
N ILE A 179 -7.38 9.40 -6.28
CA ILE A 179 -8.17 9.46 -5.05
C ILE A 179 -7.72 10.60 -4.16
N ASN A 180 -8.63 11.14 -3.37
CA ASN A 180 -8.30 12.02 -2.25
C ASN A 180 -8.31 11.19 -0.95
N ILE A 181 -7.11 10.85 -0.46
CA ILE A 181 -6.96 10.02 0.75
C ILE A 181 -7.54 10.71 1.98
N GLU A 182 -7.50 12.04 2.05
CA GLU A 182 -8.03 12.78 3.20
C GLU A 182 -9.55 12.63 3.32
N SER A 183 -10.28 12.69 2.20
CA SER A 183 -11.73 12.57 2.14
C SER A 183 -12.23 11.15 1.87
N MET A 184 -11.33 10.18 1.72
CA MET A 184 -11.63 8.78 1.41
C MET A 184 -12.58 8.15 2.43
N GLN A 185 -13.65 7.53 1.93
CA GLN A 185 -14.67 6.83 2.70
C GLN A 185 -14.46 5.31 2.66
N GLU A 186 -15.18 4.59 3.51
CA GLU A 186 -15.12 3.13 3.60
C GLU A 186 -15.39 2.44 2.24
N LYS A 187 -16.37 2.91 1.49
CA LYS A 187 -16.68 2.39 0.14
C LYS A 187 -15.50 2.49 -0.83
N ASP A 188 -14.71 3.57 -0.72
CA ASP A 188 -13.54 3.78 -1.57
C ASP A 188 -12.44 2.78 -1.20
N MET A 189 -12.29 2.49 0.10
CA MET A 189 -11.35 1.49 0.60
C MET A 189 -11.69 0.08 0.12
N TYR A 190 -12.98 -0.28 0.14
CA TYR A 190 -13.44 -1.55 -0.44
C TYR A 190 -13.14 -1.63 -1.93
N GLY A 191 -13.38 -0.55 -2.69
CA GLY A 191 -13.04 -0.47 -4.11
C GLY A 191 -11.55 -0.67 -4.37
N ILE A 192 -10.69 -0.02 -3.59
CA ILE A 192 -9.24 -0.16 -3.68
C ILE A 192 -8.80 -1.61 -3.38
N LEU A 193 -9.32 -2.22 -2.31
CA LEU A 193 -9.00 -3.61 -1.99
C LEU A 193 -9.48 -4.58 -3.08
N LYS A 194 -10.64 -4.33 -3.66
CA LYS A 194 -11.19 -5.13 -4.75
C LYS A 194 -10.28 -5.07 -5.98
N GLU A 195 -9.90 -3.87 -6.42
CA GLU A 195 -8.95 -3.69 -7.53
C GLU A 195 -7.60 -4.37 -7.23
N ALA A 196 -7.09 -4.20 -6.01
CA ALA A 196 -5.86 -4.85 -5.59
C ALA A 196 -5.95 -6.38 -5.67
N LEU A 197 -7.07 -6.97 -5.26
CA LEU A 197 -7.28 -8.41 -5.30
C LEU A 197 -7.44 -8.95 -6.72
N TYR A 198 -7.89 -8.14 -7.67
CA TYR A 198 -7.97 -8.55 -9.08
C TYR A 198 -6.60 -8.65 -9.76
N GLU A 199 -5.56 -8.05 -9.19
CA GLU A 199 -4.18 -8.19 -9.69
C GLU A 199 -3.55 -9.56 -9.37
N PHE A 200 -4.19 -10.37 -8.53
CA PHE A 200 -3.71 -11.75 -8.31
C PHE A 200 -3.95 -12.61 -9.54
N PRO A 201 -2.97 -13.42 -9.94
CA PRO A 201 -3.15 -14.37 -11.02
C PRO A 201 -4.21 -15.41 -10.64
N ILE A 202 -5.04 -15.83 -11.60
CA ILE A 202 -5.99 -16.92 -11.41
C ILE A 202 -5.22 -18.23 -11.41
N GLU A 203 -5.11 -18.89 -10.27
CA GLU A 203 -4.43 -20.17 -10.14
C GLU A 203 -5.32 -21.37 -10.51
N GLN A 204 -6.62 -21.29 -10.22
CA GLN A 204 -7.54 -22.39 -10.45
C GLN A 204 -8.96 -21.90 -10.73
N ILE A 205 -9.57 -22.46 -11.78
CA ILE A 205 -11.00 -22.32 -12.06
C ILE A 205 -11.67 -23.68 -11.81
N LYS A 206 -12.61 -23.75 -10.86
CA LYS A 206 -13.47 -24.91 -10.63
C LYS A 206 -14.80 -24.70 -11.32
N VAL A 207 -15.08 -25.52 -12.32
CA VAL A 207 -16.39 -25.53 -12.99
C VAL A 207 -17.22 -26.66 -12.39
N ASN A 208 -18.24 -26.31 -11.61
CA ASN A 208 -19.21 -27.28 -11.11
C ASN A 208 -20.29 -27.46 -12.17
N MET A 209 -20.23 -28.58 -12.88
CA MET A 209 -21.28 -28.94 -13.82
C MET A 209 -22.27 -29.90 -13.15
N PRO A 210 -23.58 -29.72 -13.36
CA PRO A 210 -24.56 -30.72 -12.96
C PRO A 210 -24.23 -32.09 -13.59
N GLU A 211 -24.49 -33.21 -12.87
CA GLU A 211 -24.15 -34.56 -13.31
C GLU A 211 -24.72 -34.91 -14.68
N TRP A 212 -25.89 -34.39 -15.05
CA TRP A 212 -26.50 -34.62 -16.34
C TRP A 212 -25.71 -34.09 -17.54
N ILE A 213 -24.86 -33.04 -17.33
CA ILE A 213 -23.99 -32.52 -18.40
C ILE A 213 -22.83 -33.49 -18.69
N ALA A 214 -22.35 -34.22 -17.66
CA ALA A 214 -21.28 -35.19 -17.82
C ALA A 214 -21.69 -36.41 -18.67
N VAL A 215 -23.00 -36.61 -18.86
CA VAL A 215 -23.57 -37.72 -19.65
C VAL A 215 -23.86 -37.31 -21.11
N LEU A 216 -23.78 -36.02 -21.44
CA LEU A 216 -23.94 -35.57 -22.82
C LEU A 216 -22.72 -35.98 -23.66
N ASN A 217 -22.98 -36.78 -24.68
CA ASN A 217 -21.94 -37.22 -25.62
C ASN A 217 -21.51 -35.98 -26.44
N PRO A 218 -20.19 -35.68 -26.54
CA PRO A 218 -19.71 -34.52 -27.32
C PRO A 218 -19.99 -34.64 -28.83
N ASP A 219 -20.44 -35.77 -29.32
CA ASP A 219 -20.69 -36.03 -30.74
C ASP A 219 -22.21 -36.03 -31.14
N ASN A 220 -23.09 -35.47 -30.28
CA ASN A 220 -24.51 -35.27 -30.58
C ASN A 220 -24.90 -33.82 -30.70
#